data_560271bb46cff6d1d0770115ef375814
#
_entry.id   560271bb46cff6d1d0770115ef375814
#
_cell.length_a   1.000
_cell.length_b   1.000
_cell.length_c   1.000
_cell.angle_alpha   90.00
_cell.angle_beta   90.00
_cell.angle_gamma   90.00
#
_symmetry.space_group_name_H-M   'P 1'
#
loop_
_entity.id
_entity.type
_entity.pdbx_description
1 polymer ?
#
loop_
_entity_poly.entity_id
_entity_poly.type
_entity_poly.pdbx_seq_one_letter_code
_entity_poly.pdbx_strand_id
1 'polypeptide(L)'
;MVAAPLGHLKQLDGIRSIAVLLVIVSHWLPGSIASRFGFGAIGVDIFFVLSGFLITRILIVERLKFSAEPLTYSRLKSIKNFMVRRSLRIFPIYYLLLILLVLFANQLPNPVAHDWSWYFFYLQNILFYINQGWPGGKLSHLWSLAVEEQFYLFWPWLILFVPQKWVLKIMVFSFLIGIASVYCLTKLKGAAMAEVLTPTCMQAFASGGILAYFHIEKGSEFHQLKYHFLIPGLISFAYLILGLNGVLPLYVDLRTIMSIVMVGVIAFVLIYSNSFLSLQILGNPVLVFLGKISYGVYLFHNFVPLLVNAFLHNLEKNNFGSEILVYKEHLYDQGVLFYIICFCLLILMTTTSFYIIEQPVNKLKRYFK
;
A
#
# COMPACT_ATOMS: atom_id res chain seq x y z
N MET A 1 -20.68 24.71 -1.61
CA MET A 1 -20.87 23.85 -2.78
C MET A 1 -20.25 22.49 -2.48
N VAL A 2 -21.01 21.41 -2.56
CA VAL A 2 -20.46 20.06 -2.38
C VAL A 2 -19.54 19.80 -3.57
N ALA A 3 -18.26 19.51 -3.32
CA ALA A 3 -17.32 19.17 -4.39
C ALA A 3 -17.89 18.00 -5.21
N ALA A 4 -17.96 18.17 -6.53
CA ALA A 4 -18.44 17.14 -7.44
C ALA A 4 -17.70 15.80 -7.16
N PRO A 5 -18.38 14.65 -7.27
CA PRO A 5 -17.71 13.38 -7.14
C PRO A 5 -16.57 13.35 -8.17
N LEU A 6 -15.31 13.25 -7.71
CA LEU A 6 -14.20 13.00 -8.61
C LEU A 6 -14.53 11.73 -9.38
N GLY A 7 -14.59 11.82 -10.71
CA GLY A 7 -14.51 10.65 -11.56
C GLY A 7 -13.29 9.80 -11.18
N HIS A 8 -13.24 8.59 -11.64
CA HIS A 8 -12.08 7.71 -11.43
C HIS A 8 -10.80 8.36 -12.04
N LEU A 9 -9.89 8.81 -11.18
CA LEU A 9 -8.61 9.36 -11.60
C LEU A 9 -7.65 8.21 -11.93
N LYS A 10 -7.50 7.90 -13.22
CA LYS A 10 -6.62 6.83 -13.72
C LYS A 10 -5.18 6.99 -13.25
N GLN A 11 -4.72 8.21 -13.05
CA GLN A 11 -3.37 8.53 -12.61
C GLN A 11 -3.06 7.99 -11.20
N LEU A 12 -4.06 7.89 -10.33
CA LEU A 12 -3.87 7.29 -9.00
C LEU A 12 -3.63 5.77 -9.09
N ASP A 13 -4.20 5.11 -10.09
CA ASP A 13 -3.84 3.71 -10.38
C ASP A 13 -2.41 3.63 -10.93
N GLY A 14 -1.99 4.57 -11.80
CA GLY A 14 -0.60 4.67 -12.24
C GLY A 14 0.39 4.82 -11.07
N ILE A 15 0.06 5.63 -10.07
CA ILE A 15 0.89 5.75 -8.85
C ILE A 15 0.94 4.41 -8.09
N ARG A 16 -0.18 3.69 -7.97
CA ARG A 16 -0.21 2.37 -7.34
C ARG A 16 0.67 1.36 -8.06
N SER A 17 0.72 1.42 -9.39
CA SER A 17 1.59 0.53 -10.16
C SER A 17 3.07 0.81 -9.89
N ILE A 18 3.46 2.07 -9.82
CA ILE A 18 4.82 2.45 -9.44
C ILE A 18 5.14 1.92 -8.03
N ALA A 19 4.24 2.12 -7.08
CA ALA A 19 4.41 1.66 -5.72
C ALA A 19 4.65 0.13 -5.63
N VAL A 20 3.82 -0.66 -6.31
CA VAL A 20 3.97 -2.13 -6.27
C VAL A 20 5.22 -2.61 -7.00
N LEU A 21 5.62 -1.95 -8.10
CA LEU A 21 6.86 -2.28 -8.81
C LEU A 21 8.10 -2.00 -7.94
N LEU A 22 8.13 -0.90 -7.18
CA LEU A 22 9.19 -0.62 -6.21
C LEU A 22 9.29 -1.72 -5.15
N VAL A 23 8.15 -2.21 -4.65
CA VAL A 23 8.12 -3.33 -3.70
C VAL A 23 8.67 -4.61 -4.32
N ILE A 24 8.25 -4.97 -5.53
CA ILE A 24 8.73 -6.18 -6.23
C ILE A 24 10.24 -6.12 -6.42
N VAL A 25 10.75 -5.02 -6.98
CA VAL A 25 12.18 -4.87 -7.25
C VAL A 25 13.00 -4.99 -5.96
N SER A 26 12.53 -4.41 -4.86
CA SER A 26 13.19 -4.50 -3.56
C SER A 26 13.24 -5.93 -3.01
N HIS A 27 12.19 -6.73 -3.20
CA HIS A 27 12.11 -8.10 -2.68
C HIS A 27 12.78 -9.14 -3.58
N TRP A 28 12.75 -8.91 -4.89
CA TRP A 28 13.31 -9.87 -5.87
C TRP A 28 14.79 -9.65 -6.14
N LEU A 29 15.29 -8.44 -5.95
CA LEU A 29 16.68 -8.08 -6.19
C LEU A 29 17.38 -7.64 -4.88
N PRO A 30 17.52 -8.56 -3.88
CA PRO A 30 18.21 -8.25 -2.63
C PRO A 30 19.69 -7.91 -2.92
N GLY A 31 20.23 -6.93 -2.18
CA GLY A 31 21.59 -6.43 -2.40
C GLY A 31 21.75 -5.44 -3.55
N SER A 32 20.71 -5.21 -4.34
CA SER A 32 20.70 -4.20 -5.40
C SER A 32 20.61 -2.77 -4.86
N ILE A 33 20.79 -1.80 -5.74
CA ILE A 33 20.52 -0.38 -5.48
C ILE A 33 19.11 -0.18 -4.88
N ALA A 34 18.12 -0.94 -5.35
CA ALA A 34 16.73 -0.85 -4.89
C ALA A 34 16.56 -1.21 -3.41
N SER A 35 17.22 -2.26 -2.94
CA SER A 35 17.20 -2.62 -1.51
C SER A 35 17.99 -1.61 -0.67
N ARG A 36 19.12 -1.12 -1.17
CA ARG A 36 19.94 -0.10 -0.50
C ARG A 36 19.19 1.21 -0.31
N PHE A 37 18.39 1.63 -1.28
CA PHE A 37 17.58 2.85 -1.20
C PHE A 37 16.21 2.65 -0.53
N GLY A 38 15.88 1.46 -0.02
CA GLY A 38 14.64 1.20 0.68
C GLY A 38 13.39 1.27 -0.20
N PHE A 39 13.48 0.88 -1.48
CA PHE A 39 12.36 0.95 -2.42
C PHE A 39 11.11 0.21 -1.94
N GLY A 40 11.27 -0.88 -1.18
CA GLY A 40 10.15 -1.60 -0.57
C GLY A 40 9.36 -0.73 0.41
N ALA A 41 10.08 -0.05 1.33
CA ALA A 41 9.46 0.88 2.29
C ALA A 41 8.82 2.07 1.57
N ILE A 42 9.51 2.66 0.59
CA ILE A 42 8.99 3.75 -0.25
C ILE A 42 7.66 3.33 -0.91
N GLY A 43 7.62 2.14 -1.54
CA GLY A 43 6.41 1.63 -2.18
C GLY A 43 5.24 1.46 -1.20
N VAL A 44 5.49 0.96 0.00
CA VAL A 44 4.48 0.83 1.06
C VAL A 44 3.99 2.20 1.53
N ASP A 45 4.89 3.16 1.74
CA ASP A 45 4.51 4.51 2.18
C ASP A 45 3.66 5.24 1.12
N ILE A 46 3.92 5.02 -0.18
CA ILE A 46 3.06 5.49 -1.28
C ILE A 46 1.63 4.93 -1.13
N PHE A 47 1.48 3.63 -0.84
CA PHE A 47 0.16 3.04 -0.61
C PHE A 47 -0.53 3.64 0.62
N PHE A 48 0.17 3.88 1.71
CA PHE A 48 -0.40 4.46 2.92
C PHE A 48 -0.90 5.90 2.70
N VAL A 49 -0.14 6.75 2.01
CA VAL A 49 -0.57 8.12 1.68
C VAL A 49 -1.79 8.10 0.75
N LEU A 50 -1.77 7.23 -0.29
CA LEU A 50 -2.92 7.04 -1.18
C LEU A 50 -4.16 6.54 -0.45
N SER A 51 -4.00 5.57 0.46
CA SER A 51 -5.09 5.06 1.29
C SER A 51 -5.64 6.16 2.21
N GLY A 52 -4.75 6.91 2.88
CA GLY A 52 -5.13 8.08 3.68
C GLY A 52 -5.95 9.10 2.89
N PHE A 53 -5.48 9.47 1.70
CA PHE A 53 -6.18 10.40 0.82
C PHE A 53 -7.56 9.88 0.38
N LEU A 54 -7.61 8.68 -0.19
CA LEU A 54 -8.84 8.14 -0.77
C LEU A 54 -9.90 7.84 0.28
N ILE A 55 -9.50 7.24 1.40
CA ILE A 55 -10.41 6.89 2.49
C ILE A 55 -10.98 8.15 3.15
N THR A 56 -10.11 9.07 3.53
CA THR A 56 -10.54 10.33 4.16
C THR A 56 -11.47 11.10 3.23
N ARG A 57 -11.15 11.16 1.94
CA ARG A 57 -12.01 11.82 0.95
C ARG A 57 -13.40 11.20 0.88
N ILE A 58 -13.50 9.87 0.82
CA ILE A 58 -14.80 9.15 0.82
C ILE A 58 -15.58 9.50 2.10
N LEU A 59 -14.93 9.44 3.25
CA LEU A 59 -15.58 9.68 4.55
C LEU A 59 -16.04 11.15 4.72
N ILE A 60 -15.25 12.13 4.26
CA ILE A 60 -15.65 13.54 4.32
C ILE A 60 -16.85 13.79 3.38
N VAL A 61 -16.83 13.27 2.15
CA VAL A 61 -17.96 13.38 1.23
C VAL A 61 -19.22 12.73 1.82
N GLU A 62 -19.08 11.58 2.45
CA GLU A 62 -20.18 10.90 3.12
C GLU A 62 -20.71 11.74 4.29
N ARG A 63 -19.80 12.27 5.12
CA ARG A 63 -20.15 13.15 6.23
C ARG A 63 -20.98 14.37 5.81
N LEU A 64 -20.66 14.99 4.67
CA LEU A 64 -21.38 16.18 4.17
C LEU A 64 -22.85 15.88 3.81
N LYS A 65 -23.22 14.63 3.61
CA LYS A 65 -24.61 14.22 3.36
C LYS A 65 -25.48 14.24 4.62
N PHE A 66 -24.89 14.18 5.82
CA PHE A 66 -25.62 14.03 7.10
C PHE A 66 -26.09 15.32 7.73
N SER A 67 -25.98 16.47 7.06
CA SER A 67 -26.37 17.76 7.61
C SER A 67 -27.90 17.90 7.91
N ALA A 68 -28.74 16.94 7.48
CA ALA A 68 -30.18 16.99 7.53
C ALA A 68 -30.88 15.85 8.30
N GLU A 69 -30.16 14.83 8.82
CA GLU A 69 -30.81 13.66 9.44
C GLU A 69 -30.32 13.36 10.87
N PRO A 70 -31.03 12.52 11.66
CA PRO A 70 -30.60 12.11 13.00
C PRO A 70 -29.21 11.46 12.93
N LEU A 71 -28.25 12.16 13.49
CA LEU A 71 -26.82 12.04 13.24
C LEU A 71 -26.21 10.65 13.48
N THR A 72 -26.76 9.85 14.39
CA THR A 72 -26.08 8.61 14.83
C THR A 72 -26.34 7.43 13.90
N TYR A 73 -27.60 7.21 13.49
CA TYR A 73 -27.96 6.05 12.66
C TYR A 73 -27.30 6.10 11.27
N SER A 74 -27.36 7.25 10.62
CA SER A 74 -26.75 7.43 9.29
C SER A 74 -25.24 7.25 9.31
N ARG A 75 -24.56 7.72 10.37
CA ARG A 75 -23.11 7.53 10.55
C ARG A 75 -22.72 6.09 10.76
N LEU A 76 -23.44 5.34 11.60
CA LEU A 76 -23.21 3.91 11.82
C LEU A 76 -23.45 3.11 10.54
N LYS A 77 -24.51 3.44 9.79
CA LYS A 77 -24.77 2.83 8.47
C LYS A 77 -23.61 3.10 7.51
N SER A 78 -23.05 4.30 7.47
CA SER A 78 -21.92 4.64 6.62
C SER A 78 -20.66 3.89 7.03
N ILE A 79 -20.37 3.73 8.33
CA ILE A 79 -19.27 2.88 8.80
C ILE A 79 -19.47 1.43 8.35
N LYS A 80 -20.67 0.87 8.58
CA LYS A 80 -20.99 -0.50 8.13
C LYS A 80 -20.77 -0.65 6.63
N ASN A 81 -21.33 0.25 5.81
CA ASN A 81 -21.18 0.20 4.36
C ASN A 81 -19.71 0.33 3.94
N PHE A 82 -18.97 1.23 4.57
CA PHE A 82 -17.54 1.39 4.33
C PHE A 82 -16.77 0.09 4.65
N MET A 83 -16.98 -0.49 5.85
CA MET A 83 -16.31 -1.71 6.27
C MET A 83 -16.63 -2.88 5.31
N VAL A 84 -17.90 -3.12 5.01
CA VAL A 84 -18.30 -4.18 4.07
C VAL A 84 -17.67 -3.99 2.69
N ARG A 85 -17.66 -2.75 2.16
CA ARG A 85 -17.04 -2.47 0.85
C ARG A 85 -15.54 -2.70 0.85
N ARG A 86 -14.84 -2.50 1.99
CA ARG A 86 -13.40 -2.80 2.12
C ARG A 86 -13.17 -4.30 2.26
N SER A 87 -13.93 -4.97 3.13
CA SER A 87 -13.86 -6.43 3.27
C SER A 87 -14.10 -7.15 1.94
N LEU A 88 -15.11 -6.75 1.16
CA LEU A 88 -15.37 -7.29 -0.20
C LEU A 88 -14.22 -7.06 -1.19
N ARG A 89 -13.33 -6.11 -0.92
CA ARG A 89 -12.17 -5.83 -1.78
C ARG A 89 -10.94 -6.66 -1.39
N ILE A 90 -10.73 -6.86 -0.09
CA ILE A 90 -9.46 -7.33 0.47
C ILE A 90 -9.57 -8.80 0.90
N PHE A 91 -10.60 -9.15 1.67
CA PHE A 91 -10.73 -10.45 2.32
C PHE A 91 -10.76 -11.66 1.38
N PRO A 92 -11.48 -11.63 0.23
CA PRO A 92 -11.65 -12.85 -0.55
C PRO A 92 -10.34 -13.48 -0.99
N ILE A 93 -9.43 -12.68 -1.53
CA ILE A 93 -8.16 -13.19 -2.03
C ILE A 93 -7.10 -13.33 -0.92
N TYR A 94 -7.16 -12.48 0.12
CA TYR A 94 -6.28 -12.58 1.27
C TYR A 94 -6.51 -13.89 2.02
N TYR A 95 -7.76 -14.19 2.40
CA TYR A 95 -8.07 -15.42 3.12
C TYR A 95 -7.95 -16.66 2.24
N LEU A 96 -8.23 -16.56 0.93
CA LEU A 96 -7.95 -17.67 0.02
C LEU A 96 -6.45 -17.99 0.02
N LEU A 97 -5.58 -16.99 -0.07
CA LEU A 97 -4.14 -17.22 0.02
C LEU A 97 -3.75 -17.87 1.35
N LEU A 98 -4.22 -17.36 2.50
CA LEU A 98 -3.90 -17.93 3.81
C LEU A 98 -4.37 -19.38 3.92
N ILE A 99 -5.60 -19.69 3.49
CA ILE A 99 -6.14 -21.06 3.51
C ILE A 99 -5.29 -21.99 2.66
N LEU A 100 -4.94 -21.58 1.43
CA LEU A 100 -4.08 -22.37 0.55
C LEU A 100 -2.71 -22.61 1.19
N LEU A 101 -2.10 -21.59 1.80
CA LEU A 101 -0.81 -21.71 2.46
C LEU A 101 -0.87 -22.63 3.69
N VAL A 102 -1.96 -22.63 4.46
CA VAL A 102 -2.15 -23.57 5.58
C VAL A 102 -2.32 -24.99 5.07
N LEU A 103 -3.14 -25.19 4.03
CA LEU A 103 -3.39 -26.53 3.47
C LEU A 103 -2.13 -27.15 2.83
N PHE A 104 -1.28 -26.34 2.22
CA PHE A 104 -0.07 -26.78 1.51
C PHE A 104 1.23 -26.48 2.28
N ALA A 105 1.15 -26.08 3.56
CA ALA A 105 2.31 -25.68 4.37
C ALA A 105 3.43 -26.74 4.38
N ASN A 106 3.08 -28.00 4.48
CA ASN A 106 4.04 -29.12 4.51
C ASN A 106 4.67 -29.44 3.15
N GLN A 107 4.12 -28.90 2.07
CA GLN A 107 4.60 -29.14 0.70
C GLN A 107 5.47 -28.00 0.19
N LEU A 108 5.51 -26.88 0.92
CA LEU A 108 6.36 -25.74 0.57
C LEU A 108 7.79 -25.97 1.05
N PRO A 109 8.81 -25.62 0.23
CA PRO A 109 10.23 -25.87 0.57
C PRO A 109 10.70 -25.09 1.81
N ASN A 110 9.97 -24.05 2.23
CA ASN A 110 10.23 -23.30 3.45
C ASN A 110 8.91 -23.09 4.21
N PRO A 111 8.81 -23.46 5.50
CA PRO A 111 7.64 -23.20 6.31
C PRO A 111 7.36 -21.70 6.34
N VAL A 112 6.14 -21.32 5.99
CA VAL A 112 5.81 -19.93 5.69
C VAL A 112 5.51 -19.13 6.96
N ALA A 113 4.89 -19.77 7.96
CA ALA A 113 4.63 -19.20 9.29
C ALA A 113 4.12 -20.30 10.24
N HIS A 114 4.31 -20.12 11.55
CA HIS A 114 3.73 -20.98 12.57
C HIS A 114 2.52 -20.32 13.26
N ASP A 115 2.49 -19.01 13.35
CA ASP A 115 1.51 -18.26 14.12
C ASP A 115 0.35 -17.75 13.26
N TRP A 116 -0.38 -18.65 12.62
CA TRP A 116 -1.45 -18.34 11.67
C TRP A 116 -2.54 -17.40 12.22
N SER A 117 -2.86 -17.48 13.51
CA SER A 117 -3.87 -16.64 14.16
C SER A 117 -3.55 -15.14 14.00
N TRP A 118 -2.28 -14.75 14.09
CA TRP A 118 -1.88 -13.35 13.90
C TRP A 118 -2.22 -12.85 12.49
N TYR A 119 -2.05 -13.69 11.47
CA TYR A 119 -2.39 -13.35 10.08
C TYR A 119 -3.90 -13.33 9.85
N PHE A 120 -4.64 -14.28 10.41
CA PHE A 120 -6.10 -14.32 10.28
C PHE A 120 -6.78 -13.08 10.90
N PHE A 121 -6.20 -12.51 11.96
CA PHE A 121 -6.75 -11.33 12.65
C PHE A 121 -6.05 -10.01 12.28
N TYR A 122 -5.17 -10.00 11.26
CA TYR A 122 -4.41 -8.81 10.87
C TYR A 122 -3.59 -8.19 12.02
N LEU A 123 -2.93 -9.02 12.81
CA LEU A 123 -2.09 -8.63 13.95
C LEU A 123 -0.60 -8.97 13.74
N GLN A 124 -0.20 -9.49 12.58
CA GLN A 124 1.17 -9.91 12.30
C GLN A 124 2.21 -8.79 12.43
N ASN A 125 1.84 -7.53 12.22
CA ASN A 125 2.71 -6.39 12.46
C ASN A 125 3.10 -6.27 13.95
N ILE A 126 2.17 -6.59 14.87
CA ILE A 126 2.44 -6.61 16.31
C ILE A 126 3.34 -7.79 16.67
N LEU A 127 3.11 -8.97 16.07
CA LEU A 127 3.98 -10.14 16.23
C LEU A 127 5.42 -9.82 15.83
N PHE A 128 5.63 -9.11 14.71
CA PHE A 128 6.96 -8.72 14.25
C PHE A 128 7.64 -7.76 15.21
N TYR A 129 6.89 -6.80 15.75
CA TYR A 129 7.39 -5.90 16.78
C TYR A 129 7.76 -6.66 18.07
N ILE A 130 6.96 -7.61 18.53
CA ILE A 130 7.26 -8.40 19.74
C ILE A 130 8.55 -9.20 19.54
N ASN A 131 8.70 -9.84 18.38
CA ASN A 131 9.88 -10.67 18.09
C ASN A 131 11.10 -9.86 17.63
N GLN A 132 10.98 -8.54 17.47
CA GLN A 132 12.04 -7.66 16.91
C GLN A 132 12.68 -8.23 15.65
N GLY A 133 11.88 -8.83 14.75
CA GLY A 133 12.35 -9.49 13.54
C GLY A 133 11.24 -9.84 12.57
N TRP A 134 11.59 -10.59 11.52
CA TRP A 134 10.71 -11.01 10.43
C TRP A 134 10.36 -12.50 10.50
N PRO A 135 9.61 -12.97 11.50
CA PRO A 135 9.31 -14.41 11.68
C PRO A 135 8.43 -14.98 10.56
N GLY A 136 7.77 -14.14 9.80
CA GLY A 136 6.83 -14.54 8.74
C GLY A 136 7.48 -15.06 7.46
N GLY A 137 8.81 -14.99 7.31
CA GLY A 137 9.48 -15.41 6.09
C GLY A 137 8.87 -14.74 4.85
N LYS A 138 8.33 -15.51 3.92
CA LYS A 138 7.69 -14.98 2.70
C LYS A 138 6.36 -14.26 2.93
N LEU A 139 5.75 -14.39 4.13
CA LEU A 139 4.57 -13.63 4.54
C LEU A 139 4.92 -12.28 5.17
N SER A 140 6.21 -11.97 5.36
CA SER A 140 6.63 -10.76 6.07
C SER A 140 6.05 -9.48 5.49
N HIS A 141 5.91 -9.39 4.16
CA HIS A 141 5.33 -8.20 3.49
C HIS A 141 3.87 -7.92 3.90
N LEU A 142 3.14 -8.91 4.44
CA LEU A 142 1.73 -8.75 4.85
C LEU A 142 1.54 -7.85 6.08
N TRP A 143 2.63 -7.44 6.76
CA TRP A 143 2.54 -6.49 7.88
C TRP A 143 1.83 -5.19 7.50
N SER A 144 2.07 -4.70 6.29
CA SER A 144 1.48 -3.45 5.83
C SER A 144 -0.03 -3.57 5.60
N LEU A 145 -0.52 -4.75 5.19
CA LEU A 145 -1.96 -5.02 5.10
C LEU A 145 -2.63 -5.03 6.48
N ALA A 146 -1.93 -5.54 7.52
CA ALA A 146 -2.44 -5.44 8.89
C ALA A 146 -2.57 -3.97 9.33
N VAL A 147 -1.56 -3.16 9.05
CA VAL A 147 -1.59 -1.72 9.34
C VAL A 147 -2.73 -1.02 8.60
N GLU A 148 -2.97 -1.34 7.32
CA GLU A 148 -4.10 -0.78 6.56
C GLU A 148 -5.46 -1.20 7.14
N GLU A 149 -5.66 -2.47 7.49
CA GLU A 149 -6.93 -2.94 8.07
C GLU A 149 -7.18 -2.31 9.45
N GLN A 150 -6.13 -2.19 10.28
CA GLN A 150 -6.21 -1.47 11.55
C GLN A 150 -6.59 0.00 11.32
N PHE A 151 -5.98 0.68 10.33
CA PHE A 151 -6.36 2.05 9.95
C PHE A 151 -7.83 2.13 9.50
N TYR A 152 -8.32 1.19 8.67
CA TYR A 152 -9.71 1.16 8.22
C TYR A 152 -10.70 0.94 9.37
N LEU A 153 -10.27 0.24 10.43
CA LEU A 153 -11.12 -0.04 11.58
C LEU A 153 -11.40 1.23 12.41
N PHE A 154 -10.40 2.06 12.69
CA PHE A 154 -10.59 3.22 13.60
C PHE A 154 -10.79 4.56 12.88
N TRP A 155 -10.21 4.77 11.68
CA TRP A 155 -10.24 6.07 11.00
C TRP A 155 -11.64 6.59 10.66
N PRO A 156 -12.60 5.74 10.22
CA PRO A 156 -13.96 6.17 9.95
C PRO A 156 -14.68 6.77 11.17
N TRP A 157 -14.39 6.24 12.36
CA TRP A 157 -14.97 6.77 13.61
C TRP A 157 -14.47 8.18 13.88
N LEU A 158 -13.20 8.43 13.70
CA LEU A 158 -12.62 9.76 13.89
C LEU A 158 -13.22 10.76 12.88
N ILE A 159 -13.32 10.40 11.61
CA ILE A 159 -13.78 11.32 10.57
C ILE A 159 -15.29 11.57 10.66
N LEU A 160 -16.10 10.57 10.97
CA LEU A 160 -17.55 10.70 10.94
C LEU A 160 -18.15 11.23 12.26
N PHE A 161 -17.54 10.96 13.42
CA PHE A 161 -18.14 11.32 14.71
C PHE A 161 -17.55 12.56 15.36
N VAL A 162 -16.30 12.90 15.08
CA VAL A 162 -15.69 14.10 15.64
C VAL A 162 -16.33 15.37 15.06
N PRO A 163 -16.59 16.43 15.83
CA PRO A 163 -17.11 17.71 15.33
C PRO A 163 -16.25 18.29 14.19
N GLN A 164 -16.86 18.91 13.16
CA GLN A 164 -16.19 19.42 11.95
C GLN A 164 -14.96 20.28 12.27
N LYS A 165 -15.07 21.15 13.25
CA LYS A 165 -13.98 22.05 13.69
C LYS A 165 -12.72 21.33 14.20
N TRP A 166 -12.82 20.03 14.54
CA TRP A 166 -11.72 19.21 15.05
C TRP A 166 -11.14 18.24 14.00
N VAL A 167 -11.83 18.01 12.87
CA VAL A 167 -11.42 17.01 11.88
C VAL A 167 -9.99 17.26 11.39
N LEU A 168 -9.68 18.48 10.94
CA LEU A 168 -8.30 18.81 10.53
C LEU A 168 -7.30 18.69 11.67
N LYS A 169 -7.69 19.16 12.89
CA LYS A 169 -6.81 19.07 14.07
C LYS A 169 -6.44 17.63 14.43
N ILE A 170 -7.39 16.70 14.32
CA ILE A 170 -7.14 15.27 14.56
C ILE A 170 -6.20 14.69 13.49
N MET A 171 -6.36 15.07 12.23
CA MET A 171 -5.43 14.62 11.18
C MET A 171 -4.01 15.13 11.43
N VAL A 172 -3.87 16.41 11.78
CA VAL A 172 -2.55 17.00 12.14
C VAL A 172 -1.99 16.32 13.38
N PHE A 173 -2.81 16.08 14.40
CA PHE A 173 -2.39 15.36 15.60
C PHE A 173 -1.97 13.93 15.30
N SER A 174 -2.69 13.21 14.43
CA SER A 174 -2.33 11.86 13.99
C SER A 174 -1.00 11.85 13.21
N PHE A 175 -0.74 12.88 12.39
CA PHE A 175 0.55 13.06 11.72
C PHE A 175 1.69 13.23 12.74
N LEU A 176 1.49 14.09 13.73
CA LEU A 176 2.48 14.33 14.79
C LEU A 176 2.69 13.11 15.70
N ILE A 177 1.61 12.35 16.00
CA ILE A 177 1.73 11.05 16.72
C ILE A 177 2.60 10.09 15.90
N GLY A 178 2.44 10.03 14.58
CA GLY A 178 3.27 9.17 13.73
C GLY A 178 4.76 9.49 13.92
N ILE A 179 5.15 10.75 13.79
CA ILE A 179 6.53 11.21 13.97
C ILE A 179 7.02 10.91 15.39
N ALA A 180 6.23 11.28 16.41
CA ALA A 180 6.60 11.06 17.80
C ALA A 180 6.76 9.56 18.12
N SER A 181 5.89 8.70 17.57
CA SER A 181 5.96 7.25 17.74
C SER A 181 7.24 6.66 17.14
N VAL A 182 7.62 7.08 15.93
CA VAL A 182 8.90 6.68 15.32
C VAL A 182 10.05 7.10 16.24
N TYR A 183 10.10 8.37 16.65
CA TYR A 183 11.17 8.86 17.51
C TYR A 183 11.23 8.11 18.86
N CYS A 184 10.10 7.97 19.54
CA CYS A 184 10.06 7.34 20.87
C CYS A 184 10.42 5.85 20.80
N LEU A 185 9.91 5.11 19.83
CA LEU A 185 10.09 3.67 19.76
C LEU A 185 11.44 3.28 19.15
N THR A 186 11.90 3.94 18.09
CA THR A 186 13.17 3.60 17.44
C THR A 186 14.36 4.25 18.12
N LYS A 187 14.30 5.55 18.43
CA LYS A 187 15.45 6.29 19.00
C LYS A 187 15.61 6.09 20.50
N LEU A 188 14.50 6.16 21.26
CA LEU A 188 14.58 6.03 22.72
C LEU A 188 14.58 4.59 23.21
N LYS A 189 13.83 3.69 22.56
CA LYS A 189 13.74 2.28 22.96
C LYS A 189 14.62 1.34 22.13
N GLY A 190 15.22 1.83 21.03
CA GLY A 190 16.02 1.00 20.13
C GLY A 190 15.26 -0.12 19.41
N ALA A 191 13.93 -0.01 19.35
CA ALA A 191 13.09 -1.03 18.74
C ALA A 191 13.11 -0.92 17.21
N ALA A 192 13.97 -1.68 16.55
CA ALA A 192 14.15 -1.65 15.09
C ALA A 192 12.84 -1.96 14.34
N MET A 193 12.01 -2.89 14.87
CA MET A 193 10.73 -3.26 14.25
C MET A 193 9.57 -2.33 14.60
N ALA A 194 9.81 -1.20 15.27
CA ALA A 194 8.75 -0.24 15.58
C ALA A 194 8.10 0.37 14.33
N GLU A 195 8.82 0.43 13.22
CA GLU A 195 8.33 0.98 11.95
C GLU A 195 7.14 0.23 11.34
N VAL A 196 6.91 -1.03 11.73
CA VAL A 196 5.76 -1.82 11.25
C VAL A 196 4.49 -1.62 12.08
N LEU A 197 4.54 -0.84 13.16
CA LEU A 197 3.39 -0.57 13.99
C LEU A 197 2.48 0.51 13.38
N THR A 198 1.16 0.36 13.56
CA THR A 198 0.19 1.33 13.05
C THR A 198 0.43 2.76 13.52
N PRO A 199 0.75 3.04 14.81
CA PRO A 199 1.07 4.40 15.24
C PRO A 199 2.21 5.05 14.45
N THR A 200 3.28 4.32 14.13
CA THR A 200 4.42 4.85 13.37
C THR A 200 4.12 5.06 11.88
N CYS A 201 3.01 4.49 11.36
CA CYS A 201 2.55 4.68 9.99
C CYS A 201 1.52 5.82 9.84
N MET A 202 1.03 6.37 10.98
CA MET A 202 -0.03 7.39 10.97
C MET A 202 0.35 8.66 10.24
N GLN A 203 1.63 9.02 10.20
CA GLN A 203 2.11 10.17 9.43
C GLN A 203 1.79 10.05 7.94
N ALA A 204 1.94 8.86 7.36
CA ALA A 204 1.63 8.64 5.94
C ALA A 204 0.12 8.71 5.66
N PHE A 205 -0.71 8.02 6.44
CA PHE A 205 -2.16 8.09 6.29
C PHE A 205 -2.72 9.48 6.54
N ALA A 206 -2.27 10.14 7.61
CA ALA A 206 -2.76 11.46 7.99
C ALA A 206 -2.37 12.54 6.97
N SER A 207 -1.17 12.48 6.37
CA SER A 207 -0.74 13.42 5.33
C SER A 207 -1.67 13.37 4.11
N GLY A 208 -1.99 12.14 3.64
CA GLY A 208 -2.99 11.94 2.60
C GLY A 208 -4.37 12.44 3.00
N GLY A 209 -4.77 12.20 4.26
CA GLY A 209 -6.02 12.70 4.83
C GLY A 209 -6.11 14.23 4.87
N ILE A 210 -5.04 14.91 5.26
CA ILE A 210 -4.94 16.39 5.25
C ILE A 210 -5.13 16.92 3.83
N LEU A 211 -4.46 16.33 2.84
CA LEU A 211 -4.66 16.72 1.44
C LEU A 211 -6.11 16.53 1.00
N ALA A 212 -6.74 15.41 1.35
CA ALA A 212 -8.15 15.14 1.04
C ALA A 212 -9.09 16.18 1.67
N TYR A 213 -8.83 16.58 2.92
CA TYR A 213 -9.57 17.62 3.61
C TYR A 213 -9.51 18.93 2.84
N PHE A 214 -8.32 19.43 2.52
CA PHE A 214 -8.18 20.68 1.78
C PHE A 214 -8.78 20.62 0.39
N HIS A 215 -8.63 19.48 -0.31
CA HIS A 215 -9.21 19.29 -1.63
C HIS A 215 -10.75 19.39 -1.61
N ILE A 216 -11.44 18.90 -0.57
CA ILE A 216 -12.89 18.95 -0.47
C ILE A 216 -13.36 20.30 0.06
N GLU A 217 -12.77 20.80 1.15
CA GLU A 217 -13.20 22.05 1.80
C GLU A 217 -12.99 23.26 0.91
N LYS A 218 -11.90 23.28 0.13
CA LYS A 218 -11.60 24.39 -0.79
C LYS A 218 -12.26 24.24 -2.16
N GLY A 219 -12.64 23.04 -2.58
CA GLY A 219 -13.31 22.80 -3.85
C GLY A 219 -12.60 23.46 -5.03
N SER A 220 -13.24 24.42 -5.71
CA SER A 220 -12.64 25.16 -6.83
C SER A 220 -11.44 26.04 -6.44
N GLU A 221 -11.36 26.47 -5.19
CA GLU A 221 -10.24 27.29 -4.69
C GLU A 221 -8.99 26.44 -4.38
N PHE A 222 -9.09 25.10 -4.38
CA PHE A 222 -7.96 24.21 -4.11
C PHE A 222 -6.76 24.51 -4.99
N HIS A 223 -6.99 24.92 -6.24
CA HIS A 223 -5.94 25.29 -7.18
C HIS A 223 -5.06 26.46 -6.67
N GLN A 224 -5.61 27.35 -5.85
CA GLN A 224 -4.86 28.48 -5.26
C GLN A 224 -3.85 27.99 -4.23
N LEU A 225 -4.07 26.81 -3.63
CA LEU A 225 -3.15 26.20 -2.66
C LEU A 225 -2.01 25.39 -3.31
N LYS A 226 -1.87 25.40 -4.64
CA LYS A 226 -0.90 24.57 -5.37
C LYS A 226 0.51 24.66 -4.81
N TYR A 227 1.00 25.86 -4.54
CA TYR A 227 2.35 26.07 -4.04
C TYR A 227 2.57 25.52 -2.63
N HIS A 228 1.55 25.50 -1.77
CA HIS A 228 1.62 24.96 -0.42
C HIS A 228 1.82 23.43 -0.40
N PHE A 229 1.46 22.74 -1.47
CA PHE A 229 1.66 21.29 -1.59
C PHE A 229 2.82 20.93 -2.53
N LEU A 230 2.97 21.63 -3.66
CA LEU A 230 4.00 21.30 -4.66
C LEU A 230 5.40 21.67 -4.19
N ILE A 231 5.59 22.86 -3.59
CA ILE A 231 6.91 23.32 -3.15
C ILE A 231 7.48 22.43 -2.04
N PRO A 232 6.76 22.15 -0.93
CA PRO A 232 7.25 21.20 0.06
C PRO A 232 7.53 19.82 -0.51
N GLY A 233 6.68 19.32 -1.43
CA GLY A 233 6.89 18.05 -2.12
C GLY A 233 8.20 18.03 -2.91
N LEU A 234 8.49 19.07 -3.68
CA LEU A 234 9.74 19.21 -4.46
C LEU A 234 10.97 19.33 -3.56
N ILE A 235 10.90 20.16 -2.51
CA ILE A 235 12.00 20.31 -1.54
C ILE A 235 12.28 18.98 -0.85
N SER A 236 11.24 18.27 -0.41
CA SER A 236 11.39 16.96 0.23
C SER A 236 11.93 15.91 -0.73
N PHE A 237 11.54 15.96 -2.00
CA PHE A 237 12.10 15.09 -3.04
C PHE A 237 13.59 15.35 -3.28
N ALA A 238 13.98 16.62 -3.40
CA ALA A 238 15.38 17.02 -3.54
C ALA A 238 16.20 16.58 -2.29
N TYR A 239 15.67 16.80 -1.08
CA TYR A 239 16.30 16.35 0.16
C TYR A 239 16.45 14.82 0.22
N LEU A 240 15.44 14.08 -0.23
CA LEU A 240 15.50 12.61 -0.33
C LEU A 240 16.64 12.18 -1.27
N ILE A 241 16.71 12.74 -2.47
CA ILE A 241 17.76 12.39 -3.46
C ILE A 241 19.16 12.71 -2.92
N LEU A 242 19.35 13.88 -2.32
CA LEU A 242 20.63 14.27 -1.73
C LEU A 242 21.00 13.37 -0.53
N GLY A 243 20.03 12.99 0.27
CA GLY A 243 20.24 12.10 1.41
C GLY A 243 20.58 10.67 1.00
N LEU A 244 19.85 10.09 0.03
CA LEU A 244 20.11 8.76 -0.48
C LEU A 244 21.48 8.63 -1.17
N ASN A 245 21.98 9.73 -1.77
CA ASN A 245 23.33 9.79 -2.34
C ASN A 245 24.43 10.14 -1.32
N GLY A 246 24.08 10.31 -0.04
CA GLY A 246 25.06 10.63 1.02
C GLY A 246 25.58 12.06 1.00
N VAL A 247 24.98 12.96 0.21
CA VAL A 247 25.36 14.38 0.13
C VAL A 247 24.91 15.16 1.36
N LEU A 248 23.73 14.80 1.89
CA LEU A 248 23.17 15.38 3.10
C LEU A 248 22.78 14.29 4.09
N PRO A 249 22.91 14.53 5.41
CA PRO A 249 22.40 13.58 6.40
C PRO A 249 20.87 13.60 6.43
N LEU A 250 20.25 12.41 6.52
CA LEU A 250 18.80 12.26 6.71
C LEU A 250 18.47 12.35 8.20
N TYR A 251 18.16 13.56 8.68
CA TYR A 251 17.72 13.79 10.07
C TYR A 251 16.23 13.45 10.29
N VAL A 252 15.45 13.51 9.22
CA VAL A 252 14.01 13.17 9.21
C VAL A 252 13.84 11.74 8.72
N ASP A 253 12.94 10.99 9.32
CA ASP A 253 12.68 9.61 8.90
C ASP A 253 12.14 9.55 7.46
N LEU A 254 12.48 8.47 6.76
CA LEU A 254 12.16 8.27 5.35
C LEU A 254 10.65 8.38 5.08
N ARG A 255 9.82 7.85 5.98
CA ARG A 255 8.36 7.85 5.85
C ARG A 255 7.79 9.27 5.88
N THR A 256 8.28 10.14 6.77
CA THR A 256 7.88 11.56 6.80
C THR A 256 8.23 12.26 5.50
N ILE A 257 9.46 12.07 5.01
CA ILE A 257 9.91 12.68 3.74
C ILE A 257 9.02 12.19 2.59
N MET A 258 8.82 10.87 2.48
CA MET A 258 7.99 10.27 1.43
C MET A 258 6.53 10.71 1.53
N SER A 259 6.00 10.90 2.74
CA SER A 259 4.63 11.39 2.93
C SER A 259 4.45 12.78 2.31
N ILE A 260 5.42 13.69 2.52
CA ILE A 260 5.37 15.05 1.96
C ILE A 260 5.55 15.02 0.43
N VAL A 261 6.49 14.22 -0.07
CA VAL A 261 6.69 14.01 -1.52
C VAL A 261 5.38 13.53 -2.16
N MET A 262 4.73 12.52 -1.58
CA MET A 262 3.53 11.94 -2.16
C MET A 262 2.31 12.86 -2.06
N VAL A 263 2.20 13.68 -1.02
CA VAL A 263 1.21 14.78 -0.97
C VAL A 263 1.41 15.72 -2.14
N GLY A 264 2.65 16.10 -2.46
CA GLY A 264 2.97 16.92 -3.63
C GLY A 264 2.59 16.26 -4.96
N VAL A 265 2.91 14.96 -5.12
CA VAL A 265 2.57 14.18 -6.34
C VAL A 265 1.06 14.06 -6.52
N ILE A 266 0.31 13.73 -5.46
CA ILE A 266 -1.16 13.61 -5.54
C ILE A 266 -1.78 14.99 -5.81
N ALA A 267 -1.30 16.05 -5.16
CA ALA A 267 -1.75 17.42 -5.42
C ALA A 267 -1.49 17.82 -6.87
N PHE A 268 -0.31 17.49 -7.43
CA PHE A 268 -0.01 17.70 -8.85
C PHE A 268 -1.03 16.99 -9.75
N VAL A 269 -1.35 15.74 -9.49
CA VAL A 269 -2.37 14.98 -10.26
C VAL A 269 -3.75 15.64 -10.16
N LEU A 270 -4.14 16.09 -8.98
CA LEU A 270 -5.44 16.76 -8.77
C LEU A 270 -5.55 18.09 -9.53
N ILE A 271 -4.46 18.86 -9.55
CA ILE A 271 -4.41 20.21 -10.14
C ILE A 271 -4.18 20.15 -11.66
N TYR A 272 -3.30 19.26 -12.08
CA TYR A 272 -2.82 19.15 -13.47
C TYR A 272 -3.20 17.82 -14.11
N SER A 273 -4.42 17.32 -13.85
CA SER A 273 -4.91 16.02 -14.34
C SER A 273 -4.82 15.85 -15.86
N ASN A 274 -4.93 16.95 -16.62
CA ASN A 274 -4.89 16.97 -18.09
C ASN A 274 -3.48 17.32 -18.66
N SER A 275 -2.46 17.48 -17.81
CA SER A 275 -1.10 17.73 -18.31
C SER A 275 -0.51 16.51 -19.00
N PHE A 276 0.45 16.73 -19.91
CA PHE A 276 1.18 15.66 -20.59
C PHE A 276 1.79 14.66 -19.60
N LEU A 277 2.50 15.13 -18.58
CA LEU A 277 3.11 14.29 -17.54
C LEU A 277 2.06 13.43 -16.81
N SER A 278 0.93 14.03 -16.45
CA SER A 278 -0.16 13.34 -15.76
C SER A 278 -0.83 12.28 -16.65
N LEU A 279 -1.14 12.62 -17.91
CA LEU A 279 -1.87 11.74 -18.81
C LEU A 279 -0.98 10.66 -19.45
N GLN A 280 0.19 11.02 -19.94
CA GLN A 280 1.05 10.12 -20.70
C GLN A 280 1.89 9.20 -19.82
N ILE A 281 2.31 9.66 -18.65
CA ILE A 281 3.10 8.84 -17.72
C ILE A 281 2.15 8.13 -16.75
N LEU A 282 1.50 8.87 -15.84
CA LEU A 282 0.68 8.24 -14.79
C LEU A 282 -0.64 7.66 -15.32
N GLY A 283 -1.19 8.25 -16.38
CA GLY A 283 -2.41 7.79 -17.06
C GLY A 283 -2.16 6.73 -18.15
N ASN A 284 -0.93 6.24 -18.33
CA ASN A 284 -0.57 5.22 -19.29
C ASN A 284 -1.41 3.96 -19.08
N PRO A 285 -2.05 3.37 -20.12
CA PRO A 285 -2.94 2.23 -19.98
C PRO A 285 -2.31 1.01 -19.28
N VAL A 286 -1.02 0.75 -19.52
CA VAL A 286 -0.28 -0.37 -18.88
C VAL A 286 -0.15 -0.12 -17.37
N LEU A 287 0.29 1.09 -16.98
CA LEU A 287 0.41 1.44 -15.57
C LEU A 287 -0.97 1.45 -14.89
N VAL A 288 -1.99 1.98 -15.54
CA VAL A 288 -3.37 1.98 -15.01
C VAL A 288 -3.87 0.55 -14.81
N PHE A 289 -3.59 -0.36 -15.76
CA PHE A 289 -3.96 -1.76 -15.61
C PHE A 289 -3.22 -2.43 -14.44
N LEU A 290 -1.90 -2.29 -14.37
CA LEU A 290 -1.10 -2.81 -13.26
C LEU A 290 -1.57 -2.26 -11.91
N GLY A 291 -1.93 -0.97 -11.86
CA GLY A 291 -2.48 -0.34 -10.66
C GLY A 291 -3.83 -0.90 -10.23
N LYS A 292 -4.68 -1.31 -11.17
CA LYS A 292 -5.96 -1.97 -10.86
C LYS A 292 -5.76 -3.33 -10.19
N ILE A 293 -4.79 -4.12 -10.67
CA ILE A 293 -4.46 -5.44 -10.13
C ILE A 293 -3.40 -5.40 -9.03
N SER A 294 -2.92 -4.20 -8.64
CA SER A 294 -1.78 -4.01 -7.72
C SER A 294 -1.94 -4.72 -6.37
N TYR A 295 -3.18 -4.91 -5.90
CA TYR A 295 -3.46 -5.64 -4.67
C TYR A 295 -3.06 -7.13 -4.80
N GLY A 296 -3.50 -7.81 -5.84
CA GLY A 296 -3.10 -9.19 -6.11
C GLY A 296 -1.59 -9.31 -6.38
N VAL A 297 -1.03 -8.35 -7.14
CA VAL A 297 0.42 -8.29 -7.39
C VAL A 297 1.19 -8.19 -6.07
N TYR A 298 0.78 -7.29 -5.16
CA TYR A 298 1.38 -7.15 -3.83
C TYR A 298 1.23 -8.43 -3.00
N LEU A 299 0.09 -9.09 -3.08
CA LEU A 299 -0.21 -10.29 -2.29
C LEU A 299 0.65 -11.49 -2.73
N PHE A 300 0.85 -11.68 -4.04
CA PHE A 300 1.46 -12.89 -4.59
C PHE A 300 2.96 -12.77 -4.89
N HIS A 301 3.55 -11.57 -4.98
CA HIS A 301 4.90 -11.39 -5.51
C HIS A 301 5.98 -12.22 -4.79
N ASN A 302 5.87 -12.43 -3.46
CA ASN A 302 6.86 -13.22 -2.70
C ASN A 302 6.71 -14.74 -2.89
N PHE A 303 5.55 -15.20 -3.39
CA PHE A 303 5.28 -16.63 -3.58
C PHE A 303 5.65 -17.10 -4.97
N VAL A 304 5.55 -16.24 -5.99
CA VAL A 304 5.83 -16.64 -7.37
C VAL A 304 7.24 -17.17 -7.57
N PRO A 305 8.33 -16.55 -7.06
CA PRO A 305 9.67 -17.13 -7.15
C PRO A 305 9.79 -18.50 -6.46
N LEU A 306 9.06 -18.73 -5.36
CA LEU A 306 9.02 -20.04 -4.69
C LEU A 306 8.37 -21.12 -5.58
N LEU A 307 7.23 -20.76 -6.21
CA LEU A 307 6.52 -21.68 -7.10
C LEU A 307 7.36 -22.05 -8.32
N VAL A 308 8.03 -21.06 -8.92
CA VAL A 308 8.92 -21.29 -10.07
C VAL A 308 10.10 -22.19 -9.65
N ASN A 309 10.74 -21.91 -8.51
CA ASN A 309 11.84 -22.74 -8.00
C ASN A 309 11.38 -24.16 -7.67
N ALA A 310 10.23 -24.33 -7.02
CA ALA A 310 9.68 -25.66 -6.71
C ALA A 310 9.37 -26.46 -7.99
N PHE A 311 8.82 -25.80 -9.00
CA PHE A 311 8.56 -26.40 -10.31
C PHE A 311 9.85 -26.86 -11.00
N LEU A 312 10.87 -26.00 -11.05
CA LEU A 312 12.17 -26.33 -11.64
C LEU A 312 12.84 -27.49 -10.90
N HIS A 313 12.81 -27.50 -9.57
CA HIS A 313 13.37 -28.59 -8.77
C HIS A 313 12.65 -29.93 -9.02
N ASN A 314 11.32 -29.93 -9.18
CA ASN A 314 10.56 -31.14 -9.52
C ASN A 314 10.90 -31.69 -10.94
N LEU A 315 11.14 -30.79 -11.90
CA LEU A 315 11.60 -31.21 -13.25
C LEU A 315 12.97 -31.88 -13.19
N GLU A 316 13.90 -31.39 -12.38
CA GLU A 316 15.19 -31.99 -12.15
C GLU A 316 15.08 -33.41 -11.57
N LYS A 317 14.27 -33.56 -10.51
CA LYS A 317 14.09 -34.84 -9.80
C LYS A 317 13.54 -35.96 -10.71
N ASN A 318 12.75 -35.59 -11.72
CA ASN A 318 12.09 -36.53 -12.63
C ASN A 318 12.90 -36.82 -13.91
N ASN A 319 14.20 -36.51 -13.96
CA ASN A 319 15.12 -36.76 -15.10
C ASN A 319 14.66 -36.16 -16.45
N PHE A 320 13.75 -35.20 -16.47
CA PHE A 320 13.33 -34.50 -17.70
C PHE A 320 14.40 -33.49 -18.18
N GLY A 321 15.65 -33.60 -17.72
CA GLY A 321 16.48 -32.45 -17.77
C GLY A 321 17.97 -32.54 -18.00
N SER A 322 18.50 -33.44 -18.80
CA SER A 322 19.91 -33.27 -19.26
C SER A 322 20.09 -32.02 -20.16
N GLU A 323 19.07 -31.61 -20.89
CA GLU A 323 19.09 -30.39 -21.70
C GLU A 323 18.71 -29.13 -20.91
N ILE A 324 17.86 -29.27 -19.88
CA ILE A 324 17.51 -28.16 -18.97
C ILE A 324 18.68 -27.81 -18.05
N LEU A 325 19.60 -28.73 -17.79
CA LEU A 325 20.83 -28.49 -17.00
C LEU A 325 21.74 -27.39 -17.59
N VAL A 326 21.77 -27.22 -18.90
CA VAL A 326 22.50 -26.11 -19.56
C VAL A 326 21.84 -24.78 -19.30
N TYR A 327 20.51 -24.76 -19.19
CA TYR A 327 19.76 -23.57 -18.77
C TYR A 327 19.81 -23.36 -17.25
N LYS A 328 20.19 -24.37 -16.47
CA LYS A 328 20.25 -24.34 -15.00
C LYS A 328 21.21 -23.30 -14.47
N GLU A 329 22.44 -23.22 -14.98
CA GLU A 329 23.40 -22.19 -14.58
C GLU A 329 22.86 -20.77 -14.83
N HIS A 330 22.10 -20.55 -15.91
CA HIS A 330 21.50 -19.25 -16.21
C HIS A 330 20.17 -18.98 -15.48
N LEU A 331 19.41 -19.99 -15.10
CA LEU A 331 18.13 -19.86 -14.39
C LEU A 331 18.32 -19.90 -12.86
N TYR A 332 19.22 -20.75 -12.36
CA TYR A 332 19.47 -20.88 -10.92
C TYR A 332 20.31 -19.76 -10.33
N ASP A 333 21.19 -19.14 -11.14
CA ASP A 333 21.96 -17.98 -10.73
C ASP A 333 21.13 -16.68 -10.67
N GLN A 334 19.80 -16.83 -10.56
CA GLN A 334 18.83 -15.73 -10.52
C GLN A 334 19.05 -14.72 -11.66
N GLY A 335 19.31 -15.24 -12.86
CA GLY A 335 19.50 -14.44 -14.06
C GLY A 335 18.24 -13.64 -14.44
N VAL A 336 18.41 -12.66 -15.28
CA VAL A 336 17.32 -11.79 -15.77
C VAL A 336 16.11 -12.58 -16.29
N LEU A 337 16.36 -13.74 -16.96
CA LEU A 337 15.30 -14.59 -17.49
C LEU A 337 14.40 -15.18 -16.39
N PHE A 338 14.98 -15.60 -15.25
CA PHE A 338 14.19 -16.07 -14.11
C PHE A 338 13.19 -15.03 -13.63
N TYR A 339 13.63 -13.79 -13.46
CA TYR A 339 12.73 -12.70 -13.01
C TYR A 339 11.70 -12.32 -14.06
N ILE A 340 12.02 -12.40 -15.35
CA ILE A 340 11.04 -12.20 -16.42
C ILE A 340 9.95 -13.27 -16.34
N ILE A 341 10.31 -14.55 -16.19
CA ILE A 341 9.34 -15.65 -16.05
C ILE A 341 8.48 -15.43 -14.80
N CYS A 342 9.10 -15.11 -13.65
CA CYS A 342 8.37 -14.80 -12.43
C CYS A 342 7.39 -13.63 -12.63
N PHE A 343 7.82 -12.56 -13.30
CA PHE A 343 6.95 -11.40 -13.56
C PHE A 343 5.78 -11.75 -14.48
N CYS A 344 6.01 -12.47 -15.56
CA CYS A 344 4.93 -12.93 -16.46
C CYS A 344 3.93 -13.83 -15.72
N LEU A 345 4.42 -14.77 -14.91
CA LEU A 345 3.57 -15.65 -14.10
C LEU A 345 2.79 -14.86 -13.04
N LEU A 346 3.43 -13.90 -12.37
CA LEU A 346 2.79 -13.01 -11.40
C LEU A 346 1.62 -12.24 -12.04
N ILE A 347 1.86 -11.64 -13.22
CA ILE A 347 0.82 -10.90 -13.94
C ILE A 347 -0.32 -11.82 -14.38
N LEU A 348 0.00 -13.01 -14.86
CA LEU A 348 -1.01 -14.02 -15.25
C LEU A 348 -1.88 -14.42 -14.05
N MET A 349 -1.25 -14.80 -12.94
CA MET A 349 -1.95 -15.22 -11.71
C MET A 349 -2.84 -14.10 -11.16
N THR A 350 -2.31 -12.88 -11.07
CA THR A 350 -3.05 -11.74 -10.53
C THR A 350 -4.18 -11.30 -11.44
N THR A 351 -3.97 -11.32 -12.76
CA THR A 351 -5.03 -11.02 -13.74
C THR A 351 -6.15 -12.04 -13.66
N THR A 352 -5.81 -13.32 -13.60
CA THR A 352 -6.77 -14.41 -13.44
C THR A 352 -7.56 -14.25 -12.14
N SER A 353 -6.89 -14.05 -11.02
CA SER A 353 -7.50 -13.79 -9.72
C SER A 353 -8.43 -12.57 -9.76
N PHE A 354 -7.99 -11.48 -10.39
CA PHE A 354 -8.78 -10.26 -10.50
C PHE A 354 -10.11 -10.49 -11.22
N TYR A 355 -10.11 -11.17 -12.36
CA TYR A 355 -11.33 -11.39 -13.13
C TYR A 355 -12.24 -12.49 -12.56
N ILE A 356 -11.66 -13.54 -11.98
CA ILE A 356 -12.42 -14.70 -11.45
C ILE A 356 -12.94 -14.45 -10.03
N ILE A 357 -12.18 -13.76 -9.17
CA ILE A 357 -12.51 -13.61 -7.76
C ILE A 357 -12.84 -12.16 -7.41
N GLU A 358 -11.86 -11.25 -7.61
CA GLU A 358 -11.98 -9.90 -7.07
C GLU A 358 -13.09 -9.09 -7.77
N GLN A 359 -13.16 -9.11 -9.08
CA GLN A 359 -14.15 -8.34 -9.85
C GLN A 359 -15.59 -8.81 -9.58
N PRO A 360 -15.93 -10.12 -9.59
CA PRO A 360 -17.26 -10.58 -9.22
C PRO A 360 -17.68 -10.20 -7.81
N VAL A 361 -16.80 -10.41 -6.82
CA VAL A 361 -17.08 -10.04 -5.44
C VAL A 361 -17.23 -8.52 -5.29
N ASN A 362 -16.41 -7.73 -5.98
CA ASN A 362 -16.52 -6.27 -5.96
C ASN A 362 -17.86 -5.75 -6.53
N LYS A 363 -18.54 -6.48 -7.40
CA LYS A 363 -19.88 -6.12 -7.89
C LYS A 363 -20.93 -6.10 -6.78
N LEU A 364 -20.72 -6.87 -5.70
CA LEU A 364 -21.62 -6.87 -4.52
C LEU A 364 -21.62 -5.54 -3.78
N LYS A 365 -20.61 -4.67 -3.97
CA LYS A 365 -20.56 -3.32 -3.38
C LYS A 365 -21.76 -2.44 -3.75
N ARG A 366 -22.45 -2.75 -4.84
CA ARG A 366 -23.66 -2.02 -5.28
C ARG A 366 -24.79 -2.08 -4.25
N TYR A 367 -24.82 -3.10 -3.42
CA TYR A 367 -25.84 -3.28 -2.37
C TYR A 367 -25.54 -2.49 -1.08
N PHE A 368 -24.34 -1.91 -0.97
CA PHE A 368 -23.86 -1.18 0.20
C PHE A 368 -23.51 0.27 -0.18
N LYS A 369 -24.57 1.03 -0.53
CA LYS A 369 -24.45 2.45 -0.89
C LYS A 369 -24.76 3.35 0.30
#